data_5de0862f7d883db7b78c0f1a72a61de6
#
_entry.id   5de0862f7d883db7b78c0f1a72a61de6
#
_cell.length_a   1.000
_cell.length_b   1.000
_cell.length_c   1.000
_cell.angle_alpha   90.00
_cell.angle_beta   90.00
_cell.angle_gamma   90.00
#
_symmetry.space_group_name_H-M   'P 1'
#
loop_
_entity.id
_entity.type
_entity.pdbx_description
1 polymer ?
#
loop_
_entity_poly.entity_id
_entity_poly.type
_entity_poly.pdbx_seq_one_letter_code
_entity_poly.pdbx_strand_id
1 'polypeptide(L)'
;IGRMGGLNVVVDQTVFLLPLEEHGLIYNDVQTPHSPYGFTDTIGKTGTLYMESLLYWRACRMMERMCKTYGIKNPDRFAKAAESVERSLSLLFDPAAGAFYAATKDCHQHDTWGMAYMLYIGFPCSADEKQAVLSFLEKNYDACVYRGQVRHLLKGQYWERLLIDVEPETYQNGAYWATASGWMIW
;
A
#
# COMPACT_ATOMS: atom_id res chain seq x y z
N ILE A 1 1.56 18.64 31.11
CA ILE A 1 2.29 17.36 31.23
C ILE A 1 1.31 16.19 31.05
N GLY A 2 0.08 16.22 31.57
CA GLY A 2 -0.91 15.13 31.44
C GLY A 2 -1.45 14.91 30.01
N ARG A 3 -1.43 15.92 29.13
CA ARG A 3 -1.89 15.79 27.73
C ARG A 3 -0.89 15.05 26.83
N MET A 4 0.41 15.07 27.16
CA MET A 4 1.42 14.32 26.39
C MET A 4 1.34 12.81 26.62
N GLY A 5 0.94 12.34 27.81
CA GLY A 5 0.78 10.92 28.10
C GLY A 5 -0.36 10.30 27.28
N GLY A 6 -1.46 11.01 27.10
CA GLY A 6 -2.58 10.53 26.27
C GLY A 6 -2.22 10.42 24.79
N LEU A 7 -1.44 11.35 24.26
CA LEU A 7 -0.99 11.31 22.86
C LEU A 7 -0.06 10.09 22.59
N ASN A 8 0.86 9.78 23.51
CA ASN A 8 1.71 8.60 23.39
C ASN A 8 0.91 7.30 23.35
N VAL A 9 -0.14 7.15 24.16
CA VAL A 9 -1.00 5.97 24.17
C VAL A 9 -1.75 5.81 22.85
N VAL A 10 -2.32 6.90 22.33
CA VAL A 10 -3.03 6.89 21.03
C VAL A 10 -2.08 6.51 19.89
N VAL A 11 -0.88 7.10 19.88
CA VAL A 11 0.16 6.78 18.90
C VAL A 11 0.56 5.30 18.95
N ASP A 12 0.74 4.74 20.14
CA ASP A 12 1.09 3.33 20.34
C ASP A 12 0.02 2.41 19.77
N GLN A 13 -1.24 2.69 20.06
CA GLN A 13 -2.36 1.87 19.63
C GLN A 13 -2.62 1.96 18.11
N THR A 14 -2.45 3.13 17.51
CA THR A 14 -2.80 3.33 16.11
C THR A 14 -1.82 2.68 15.13
N VAL A 15 -0.53 2.65 15.45
CA VAL A 15 0.51 2.17 14.51
C VAL A 15 0.85 0.68 14.71
N PHE A 16 0.73 0.14 15.93
CA PHE A 16 1.17 -1.21 16.25
C PHE A 16 0.05 -2.25 16.44
N LEU A 17 -1.20 -1.89 16.14
CA LEU A 17 -2.32 -2.85 16.14
C LEU A 17 -2.51 -3.58 14.82
N LEU A 18 -1.78 -3.19 13.77
CA LEU A 18 -1.86 -3.85 12.48
C LEU A 18 -1.11 -5.19 12.51
N PRO A 19 -1.67 -6.26 11.97
CA PRO A 19 -0.98 -7.53 11.86
C PRO A 19 0.23 -7.39 10.93
N LEU A 20 1.39 -7.80 11.42
CA LEU A 20 2.65 -7.82 10.69
C LEU A 20 3.13 -9.27 10.57
N GLU A 21 3.76 -9.59 9.45
CA GLU A 21 4.53 -10.81 9.32
C GLU A 21 5.98 -10.62 9.84
N GLU A 22 6.76 -11.68 9.83
CA GLU A 22 8.16 -11.67 10.31
C GLU A 22 9.08 -10.66 9.60
N HIS A 23 8.75 -10.26 8.37
CA HIS A 23 9.49 -9.25 7.60
C HIS A 23 9.02 -7.81 7.88
N GLY A 24 8.05 -7.61 8.76
CA GLY A 24 7.52 -6.29 9.14
C GLY A 24 6.59 -5.65 8.09
N LEU A 25 6.08 -6.44 7.15
CA LEU A 25 5.06 -6.04 6.20
C LEU A 25 3.66 -6.35 6.72
N ILE A 26 2.66 -5.61 6.27
CA ILE A 26 1.26 -5.85 6.62
C ILE A 26 0.80 -7.19 6.05
N TYR A 27 0.11 -7.97 6.87
CA TYR A 27 -0.38 -9.30 6.53
C TYR A 27 -1.89 -9.41 6.74
N ASN A 28 -2.57 -10.10 5.83
CA ASN A 28 -3.97 -10.47 5.94
C ASN A 28 -4.11 -11.99 5.85
N ASP A 29 -4.79 -12.59 6.83
CA ASP A 29 -4.87 -14.04 6.95
C ASP A 29 -5.70 -14.67 5.83
N VAL A 30 -5.18 -15.75 5.23
CA VAL A 30 -5.83 -16.46 4.11
C VAL A 30 -7.09 -17.19 4.56
N GLN A 31 -7.13 -17.70 5.80
CA GLN A 31 -8.24 -18.50 6.32
C GLN A 31 -9.39 -17.60 6.82
N THR A 32 -9.04 -16.44 7.35
CA THR A 32 -10.00 -15.47 7.91
C THR A 32 -9.78 -14.08 7.32
N PRO A 33 -9.91 -13.94 5.98
CA PRO A 33 -9.64 -12.67 5.33
C PRO A 33 -10.68 -11.62 5.73
N HIS A 34 -10.19 -10.41 5.94
CA HIS A 34 -11.02 -9.22 6.12
C HIS A 34 -10.62 -8.13 5.13
N SER A 35 -11.39 -7.05 5.06
CA SER A 35 -11.00 -5.91 4.25
C SER A 35 -9.67 -5.32 4.75
N PRO A 36 -8.65 -5.24 3.89
CA PRO A 36 -7.35 -4.70 4.30
C PRO A 36 -7.30 -3.16 4.32
N TYR A 37 -8.34 -2.48 3.88
CA TYR A 37 -8.48 -1.00 3.85
C TYR A 37 -7.44 -0.23 3.03
N GLY A 38 -6.67 -0.84 2.18
CA GLY A 38 -5.77 -0.15 1.25
C GLY A 38 -6.53 0.55 0.12
N PHE A 39 -7.49 1.41 0.46
CA PHE A 39 -8.51 2.01 -0.44
C PHE A 39 -9.43 0.97 -1.11
N THR A 40 -9.46 -0.26 -0.57
CA THR A 40 -10.35 -1.33 -1.02
C THR A 40 -11.04 -1.96 0.18
N ASP A 41 -12.36 -1.96 0.22
CA ASP A 41 -13.18 -2.53 1.29
C ASP A 41 -13.93 -3.80 0.88
N THR A 42 -13.95 -4.12 -0.41
CA THR A 42 -14.65 -5.29 -0.97
C THR A 42 -13.70 -6.38 -1.48
N ILE A 43 -12.40 -6.12 -1.50
CA ILE A 43 -11.40 -7.00 -2.10
C ILE A 43 -10.71 -7.83 -1.03
N GLY A 44 -10.60 -9.13 -1.28
CA GLY A 44 -10.03 -10.11 -0.36
C GLY A 44 -8.54 -10.36 -0.59
N LYS A 45 -7.72 -9.31 -0.63
CA LYS A 45 -6.25 -9.44 -0.71
C LYS A 45 -5.73 -10.17 0.52
N THR A 46 -4.92 -11.22 0.36
CA THR A 46 -4.37 -12.02 1.45
C THR A 46 -2.89 -12.33 1.31
N GLY A 47 -2.29 -12.77 2.40
CA GLY A 47 -0.84 -12.85 2.52
C GLY A 47 -0.24 -11.49 2.86
N THR A 48 0.97 -11.24 2.41
CA THR A 48 1.65 -9.94 2.55
C THR A 48 1.06 -8.94 1.57
N LEU A 49 0.78 -7.73 2.03
CA LEU A 49 0.04 -6.71 1.29
C LEU A 49 0.95 -5.54 0.89
N TYR A 50 0.85 -5.11 -0.36
CA TYR A 50 1.68 -4.05 -0.92
C TYR A 50 1.24 -2.65 -0.50
N MET A 51 0.03 -2.23 -0.90
CA MET A 51 -0.48 -0.87 -0.64
C MET A 51 -0.56 -0.56 0.85
N GLU A 52 -1.01 -1.52 1.64
CA GLU A 52 -1.14 -1.41 3.09
C GLU A 52 0.22 -1.28 3.77
N SER A 53 1.25 -1.97 3.27
CA SER A 53 2.63 -1.82 3.76
C SER A 53 3.22 -0.45 3.43
N LEU A 54 2.90 0.14 2.27
CA LEU A 54 3.27 1.52 1.94
C LEU A 54 2.58 2.54 2.85
N LEU A 55 1.29 2.35 3.15
CA LEU A 55 0.54 3.19 4.10
C LEU A 55 1.15 3.10 5.51
N TYR A 56 1.48 1.89 5.95
CA TYR A 56 2.14 1.64 7.23
C TYR A 56 3.51 2.32 7.30
N TRP A 57 4.34 2.15 6.27
CA TRP A 57 5.61 2.85 6.15
C TRP A 57 5.45 4.37 6.27
N ARG A 58 4.52 4.93 5.51
CA ARG A 58 4.24 6.37 5.53
C ARG A 58 3.82 6.85 6.91
N ALA A 59 2.91 6.10 7.56
CA ALA A 59 2.47 6.39 8.93
C ALA A 59 3.66 6.36 9.91
N CYS A 60 4.52 5.35 9.86
CA CYS A 60 5.71 5.23 10.69
C CYS A 60 6.68 6.42 10.49
N ARG A 61 6.96 6.81 9.24
CA ARG A 61 7.82 7.98 8.95
C ARG A 61 7.21 9.30 9.45
N MET A 62 5.89 9.46 9.34
CA MET A 62 5.19 10.63 9.89
C MET A 62 5.22 10.64 11.41
N MET A 63 5.01 9.49 12.07
CA MET A 63 5.06 9.36 13.52
C MET A 63 6.46 9.61 14.07
N GLU A 64 7.50 9.07 13.42
CA GLU A 64 8.89 9.36 13.76
C GLU A 64 9.16 10.87 13.75
N ARG A 65 8.77 11.55 12.67
CA ARG A 65 8.93 13.00 12.52
C ARG A 65 8.17 13.77 13.62
N MET A 66 6.90 13.38 13.85
CA MET A 66 6.08 14.01 14.88
C MET A 66 6.69 13.84 16.29
N CYS A 67 7.16 12.64 16.63
CA CYS A 67 7.81 12.38 17.91
C CYS A 67 9.08 13.23 18.08
N LYS A 68 9.91 13.34 17.04
CA LYS A 68 11.11 14.19 17.06
C LYS A 68 10.77 15.68 17.21
N THR A 69 9.77 16.16 16.48
CA THR A 69 9.36 17.57 16.50
C THR A 69 8.79 18.01 17.86
N TYR A 70 7.99 17.15 18.49
CA TYR A 70 7.29 17.48 19.74
C TYR A 70 7.91 16.86 20.99
N GLY A 71 9.11 16.26 20.89
CA GLY A 71 9.79 15.64 22.02
C GLY A 71 9.05 14.45 22.64
N ILE A 72 8.28 13.70 21.85
CA ILE A 72 7.56 12.51 22.29
C ILE A 72 8.54 11.33 22.38
N LYS A 73 8.41 10.52 23.42
CA LYS A 73 9.33 9.39 23.67
C LYS A 73 9.25 8.32 22.57
N ASN A 74 10.37 7.61 22.37
CA ASN A 74 10.54 6.44 21.51
C ASN A 74 10.31 6.67 20.00
N PRO A 75 10.90 7.72 19.36
CA PRO A 75 10.83 7.89 17.91
C PRO A 75 11.46 6.71 17.14
N ASP A 76 12.48 6.08 17.71
CA ASP A 76 13.28 5.03 17.05
C ASP A 76 12.49 3.77 16.73
N ARG A 77 11.41 3.47 17.46
CA ARG A 77 10.54 2.33 17.13
C ARG A 77 9.84 2.50 15.79
N PHE A 78 9.41 3.74 15.49
CA PHE A 78 8.78 4.07 14.21
C PHE A 78 9.81 4.07 13.07
N ALA A 79 11.02 4.59 13.33
CA ALA A 79 12.13 4.51 12.38
C ALA A 79 12.43 3.05 12.01
N LYS A 80 12.61 2.17 13.01
CA LYS A 80 12.88 0.73 12.81
C LYS A 80 11.74 0.02 12.05
N ALA A 81 10.49 0.34 12.37
CA ALA A 81 9.35 -0.22 11.65
C ALA A 81 9.34 0.19 10.17
N ALA A 82 9.58 1.47 9.87
CA ALA A 82 9.69 1.95 8.51
C ALA A 82 10.88 1.31 7.76
N GLU A 83 12.05 1.22 8.39
CA GLU A 83 13.23 0.54 7.83
C GLU A 83 12.99 -0.95 7.54
N SER A 84 12.15 -1.62 8.35
CA SER A 84 11.78 -3.01 8.07
C SER A 84 10.99 -3.13 6.78
N VAL A 85 10.01 -2.24 6.56
CA VAL A 85 9.26 -2.18 5.29
C VAL A 85 10.19 -1.88 4.12
N GLU A 86 11.12 -0.93 4.26
CA GLU A 86 12.08 -0.56 3.21
C GLU A 86 12.95 -1.74 2.75
N ARG A 87 13.38 -2.58 3.71
CA ARG A 87 14.18 -3.77 3.39
C ARG A 87 13.39 -4.91 2.73
N SER A 88 12.09 -4.96 2.97
CA SER A 88 11.30 -6.16 2.66
C SER A 88 10.29 -5.98 1.54
N LEU A 89 9.95 -4.74 1.16
CA LEU A 89 8.88 -4.48 0.18
C LEU A 89 9.17 -5.11 -1.19
N SER A 90 10.44 -5.21 -1.58
CA SER A 90 10.88 -5.85 -2.83
C SER A 90 10.51 -7.34 -2.93
N LEU A 91 10.10 -7.99 -1.83
CA LEU A 91 9.52 -9.35 -1.87
C LEU A 91 8.24 -9.43 -2.71
N LEU A 92 7.56 -8.30 -2.91
CA LEU A 92 6.36 -8.19 -3.74
C LEU A 92 6.66 -7.75 -5.19
N PHE A 93 7.92 -7.52 -5.54
CA PHE A 93 8.29 -7.06 -6.87
C PHE A 93 8.37 -8.21 -7.86
N ASP A 94 7.74 -8.02 -9.02
CA ASP A 94 7.85 -8.89 -10.19
C ASP A 94 8.87 -8.30 -11.19
N PRO A 95 10.11 -8.80 -11.23
CA PRO A 95 11.13 -8.25 -12.12
C PRO A 95 10.82 -8.53 -13.60
N ALA A 96 10.01 -9.54 -13.91
CA ALA A 96 9.66 -9.85 -15.30
C ALA A 96 8.66 -8.85 -15.87
N ALA A 97 7.70 -8.38 -15.05
CA ALA A 97 6.76 -7.37 -15.44
C ALA A 97 7.24 -5.94 -15.16
N GLY A 98 8.17 -5.75 -14.24
CA GLY A 98 8.58 -4.44 -13.73
C GLY A 98 7.51 -3.78 -12.84
N ALA A 99 6.78 -4.58 -12.08
CA ALA A 99 5.61 -4.15 -11.33
C ALA A 99 5.56 -4.82 -9.95
N PHE A 100 4.74 -4.30 -9.04
CA PHE A 100 4.50 -4.89 -7.73
C PHE A 100 3.14 -5.60 -7.68
N TYR A 101 3.13 -6.81 -7.10
CA TYR A 101 1.91 -7.52 -6.78
C TYR A 101 1.15 -6.85 -5.63
N ALA A 102 -0.17 -6.83 -5.68
CA ALA A 102 -1.03 -6.32 -4.62
C ALA A 102 -0.93 -7.14 -3.33
N ALA A 103 -0.77 -8.46 -3.47
CA ALA A 103 -0.65 -9.40 -2.36
C ALA A 103 0.13 -10.66 -2.78
N THR A 104 0.61 -11.43 -1.79
CA THR A 104 1.40 -12.65 -2.07
C THR A 104 0.56 -13.93 -2.20
N LYS A 105 -0.74 -13.88 -1.85
CA LYS A 105 -1.66 -15.03 -1.93
C LYS A 105 -2.85 -14.69 -2.80
N ASP A 106 -4.05 -14.50 -2.25
CA ASP A 106 -5.19 -14.06 -3.04
C ASP A 106 -5.01 -12.61 -3.54
N CYS A 107 -5.46 -12.35 -4.74
CA CYS A 107 -5.25 -11.08 -5.45
C CYS A 107 -3.77 -10.85 -5.77
N HIS A 108 -3.10 -11.89 -6.23
CA HIS A 108 -1.72 -11.85 -6.69
C HIS A 108 -1.62 -11.23 -8.09
N GLN A 109 -2.03 -9.97 -8.19
CA GLN A 109 -2.12 -9.17 -9.41
C GLN A 109 -1.34 -7.87 -9.23
N HIS A 110 -0.90 -7.24 -10.32
CA HIS A 110 -0.14 -6.00 -10.26
C HIS A 110 -1.03 -4.83 -9.84
N ASP A 111 -0.64 -4.11 -8.77
CA ASP A 111 -1.41 -3.02 -8.18
C ASP A 111 -0.99 -1.66 -8.76
N THR A 112 -1.75 -1.16 -9.72
CA THR A 112 -1.50 0.15 -10.34
C THR A 112 -1.57 1.30 -9.32
N TRP A 113 -2.52 1.25 -8.38
CA TRP A 113 -2.65 2.28 -7.36
C TRP A 113 -1.49 2.27 -6.37
N GLY A 114 -1.10 1.08 -5.91
CA GLY A 114 0.05 0.92 -5.02
C GLY A 114 1.33 1.45 -5.65
N MET A 115 1.58 1.16 -6.93
CA MET A 115 2.75 1.66 -7.66
C MET A 115 2.71 3.20 -7.83
N ALA A 116 1.58 3.77 -8.20
CA ALA A 116 1.43 5.22 -8.29
C ALA A 116 1.64 5.89 -6.91
N TYR A 117 1.06 5.31 -5.86
CA TYR A 117 1.23 5.79 -4.49
C TYR A 117 2.68 5.69 -4.01
N MET A 118 3.38 4.60 -4.29
CA MET A 118 4.79 4.41 -3.97
C MET A 118 5.65 5.55 -4.52
N LEU A 119 5.45 5.89 -5.80
CA LEU A 119 6.16 6.99 -6.45
C LEU A 119 5.80 8.34 -5.82
N TYR A 120 4.51 8.60 -5.61
CA TYR A 120 3.99 9.84 -5.03
C TYR A 120 4.54 10.12 -3.62
N ILE A 121 4.62 9.10 -2.75
CA ILE A 121 5.14 9.29 -1.40
C ILE A 121 6.66 9.29 -1.31
N GLY A 122 7.36 9.04 -2.42
CA GLY A 122 8.82 8.97 -2.48
C GLY A 122 9.38 7.79 -1.66
N PHE A 123 8.76 6.62 -1.74
CA PHE A 123 9.26 5.42 -1.07
C PHE A 123 10.68 5.09 -1.57
N PRO A 124 11.65 4.77 -0.68
CA PRO A 124 13.06 4.55 -1.05
C PRO A 124 13.29 3.13 -1.59
N CYS A 125 12.69 2.82 -2.75
CA CYS A 125 13.02 1.62 -3.51
C CYS A 125 14.34 1.79 -4.30
N SER A 126 14.87 0.70 -4.86
CA SER A 126 16.04 0.76 -5.74
C SER A 126 15.76 1.61 -6.99
N ALA A 127 16.82 2.15 -7.60
CA ALA A 127 16.69 2.90 -8.85
C ALA A 127 16.11 2.07 -9.98
N ASP A 128 16.49 0.78 -10.04
CA ASP A 128 16.02 -0.16 -11.06
C ASP A 128 14.51 -0.47 -10.87
N GLU A 129 14.06 -0.74 -9.64
CA GLU A 129 12.63 -0.94 -9.35
C GLU A 129 11.83 0.31 -9.69
N LYS A 130 12.32 1.49 -9.29
CA LYS A 130 11.66 2.76 -9.60
C LYS A 130 11.50 2.96 -11.11
N GLN A 131 12.56 2.74 -11.87
CA GLN A 131 12.55 2.89 -13.32
C GLN A 131 11.63 1.86 -14.00
N ALA A 132 11.64 0.61 -13.51
CA ALA A 132 10.76 -0.45 -14.01
C ALA A 132 9.28 -0.11 -13.79
N VAL A 133 8.92 0.36 -12.58
CA VAL A 133 7.55 0.80 -12.26
C VAL A 133 7.11 1.98 -13.12
N LEU A 134 7.97 2.98 -13.31
CA LEU A 134 7.68 4.11 -14.21
C LEU A 134 7.41 3.63 -15.64
N SER A 135 8.26 2.75 -16.17
CA SER A 135 8.10 2.18 -17.51
C SER A 135 6.83 1.32 -17.61
N PHE A 136 6.48 0.56 -16.56
CA PHE A 136 5.24 -0.21 -16.52
C PHE A 136 4.00 0.71 -16.57
N LEU A 137 3.96 1.75 -15.76
CA LEU A 137 2.84 2.69 -15.70
C LEU A 137 2.71 3.49 -17.02
N GLU A 138 3.82 3.94 -17.59
CA GLU A 138 3.84 4.64 -18.88
C GLU A 138 3.32 3.75 -20.03
N LYS A 139 3.84 2.54 -20.14
CA LYS A 139 3.42 1.55 -21.16
C LYS A 139 1.94 1.21 -21.07
N ASN A 140 1.40 1.13 -19.85
CA ASN A 140 0.03 0.70 -19.59
C ASN A 140 -0.91 1.87 -19.27
N TYR A 141 -0.51 3.11 -19.55
CA TYR A 141 -1.28 4.29 -19.17
C TYR A 141 -2.73 4.24 -19.66
N ASP A 142 -2.95 3.96 -20.94
CA ASP A 142 -4.29 3.89 -21.54
C ASP A 142 -5.13 2.70 -21.04
N ALA A 143 -4.47 1.68 -20.45
CA ALA A 143 -5.14 0.53 -19.86
C ALA A 143 -5.54 0.77 -18.39
N CYS A 144 -5.00 1.76 -17.72
CA CYS A 144 -5.31 2.05 -16.32
C CYS A 144 -5.90 3.45 -16.08
N VAL A 145 -5.81 4.39 -17.06
CA VAL A 145 -6.32 5.76 -16.92
C VAL A 145 -7.40 6.03 -17.95
N TYR A 146 -8.52 6.60 -17.53
CA TYR A 146 -9.58 7.08 -18.38
C TYR A 146 -10.14 8.40 -17.86
N ARG A 147 -10.12 9.46 -18.66
CA ARG A 147 -10.57 10.81 -18.29
C ARG A 147 -9.99 11.31 -16.96
N GLY A 148 -8.73 11.01 -16.70
CA GLY A 148 -8.04 11.39 -15.47
C GLY A 148 -8.35 10.55 -14.23
N GLN A 149 -9.18 9.52 -14.34
CA GLN A 149 -9.46 8.55 -13.28
C GLN A 149 -8.66 7.27 -13.49
N VAL A 150 -8.33 6.58 -12.42
CA VAL A 150 -7.40 5.44 -12.43
C VAL A 150 -8.06 4.17 -11.91
N ARG A 151 -7.81 3.03 -12.56
CA ARG A 151 -8.18 1.69 -12.10
C ARG A 151 -7.11 1.10 -11.19
N HIS A 152 -7.50 0.21 -10.29
CA HIS A 152 -6.57 -0.59 -9.50
C HIS A 152 -5.75 -1.58 -10.35
N LEU A 153 -6.44 -2.25 -11.27
CA LEU A 153 -5.88 -3.23 -12.22
C LEU A 153 -5.98 -2.69 -13.65
N LEU A 154 -5.22 -3.28 -14.56
CA LEU A 154 -5.32 -2.93 -15.98
C LEU A 154 -6.70 -3.29 -16.55
N LYS A 155 -7.14 -2.58 -17.59
CA LYS A 155 -8.41 -2.81 -18.25
C LYS A 155 -8.54 -4.28 -18.69
N GLY A 156 -9.71 -4.87 -18.38
CA GLY A 156 -10.00 -6.28 -18.63
C GLY A 156 -9.52 -7.24 -17.53
N GLN A 157 -8.84 -6.73 -16.49
CA GLN A 157 -8.49 -7.49 -15.30
C GLN A 157 -9.47 -7.15 -14.16
N TYR A 158 -9.79 -8.16 -13.34
CA TYR A 158 -10.67 -8.08 -12.18
C TYR A 158 -10.03 -8.80 -11.01
N TRP A 159 -10.39 -8.43 -9.78
CA TRP A 159 -9.81 -9.04 -8.60
C TRP A 159 -10.17 -10.52 -8.47
N GLU A 160 -9.21 -11.36 -8.14
CA GLU A 160 -9.36 -12.81 -8.00
C GLU A 160 -10.29 -13.22 -6.85
N ARG A 161 -10.27 -12.43 -5.77
CA ARG A 161 -11.08 -12.71 -4.57
C ARG A 161 -11.81 -11.46 -4.10
N LEU A 162 -13.12 -11.60 -3.95
CA LEU A 162 -14.01 -10.58 -3.41
C LEU A 162 -14.52 -11.02 -2.03
N LEU A 163 -14.74 -10.08 -1.12
CA LEU A 163 -15.35 -10.31 0.19
C LEU A 163 -16.86 -10.18 0.12
N ILE A 164 -17.35 -9.40 -0.81
CA ILE A 164 -18.76 -9.28 -1.18
C ILE A 164 -18.87 -9.33 -2.69
N ASP A 165 -20.01 -9.71 -3.20
CA ASP A 165 -20.26 -9.80 -4.64
C ASP A 165 -20.27 -8.41 -5.27
N VAL A 166 -19.38 -8.17 -6.23
CA VAL A 166 -19.21 -6.91 -6.97
C VAL A 166 -19.00 -7.24 -8.43
N GLU A 167 -19.94 -6.83 -9.26
CA GLU A 167 -19.90 -7.05 -10.71
C GLU A 167 -18.63 -6.46 -11.35
N PRO A 168 -18.05 -7.14 -12.36
CA PRO A 168 -16.97 -6.58 -13.16
C PRO A 168 -17.31 -5.18 -13.72
N GLU A 169 -16.32 -4.33 -13.90
CA GLU A 169 -16.41 -2.93 -14.35
C GLU A 169 -17.15 -1.99 -13.37
N THR A 170 -17.49 -2.48 -12.17
CA THR A 170 -18.18 -1.66 -11.16
C THR A 170 -17.36 -1.53 -9.90
N TYR A 171 -17.63 -0.50 -9.09
CA TYR A 171 -17.03 -0.21 -7.79
C TYR A 171 -15.51 -0.47 -7.78
N GLN A 172 -15.01 -1.28 -6.85
CA GLN A 172 -13.57 -1.58 -6.76
C GLN A 172 -13.13 -2.72 -7.69
N ASN A 173 -14.08 -3.39 -8.36
CA ASN A 173 -13.80 -4.48 -9.28
C ASN A 173 -13.72 -4.01 -10.75
N GLY A 174 -12.95 -2.98 -11.00
CA GLY A 174 -12.66 -2.51 -12.35
C GLY A 174 -13.19 -1.12 -12.71
N ALA A 175 -13.92 -0.42 -11.83
CA ALA A 175 -14.28 0.95 -12.07
C ALA A 175 -13.07 1.91 -11.97
N TYR A 176 -13.22 3.09 -12.59
CA TYR A 176 -12.25 4.17 -12.53
C TYR A 176 -12.57 5.13 -11.39
N TRP A 177 -11.54 5.54 -10.66
CA TRP A 177 -11.66 6.40 -9.48
C TRP A 177 -10.71 7.59 -9.53
N ALA A 178 -11.16 8.74 -9.03
CA ALA A 178 -10.34 9.93 -8.90
C ALA A 178 -9.30 9.86 -7.76
N THR A 179 -9.42 8.87 -6.84
CA THR A 179 -8.55 8.75 -5.67
C THR A 179 -7.07 8.71 -6.04
N ALA A 180 -6.68 7.91 -7.03
CA ALA A 180 -5.30 7.78 -7.45
C ALA A 180 -4.85 8.80 -8.51
N SER A 181 -5.75 9.67 -8.98
CA SER A 181 -5.43 10.64 -10.04
C SER A 181 -4.26 11.54 -9.66
N GLY A 182 -4.26 12.06 -8.44
CA GLY A 182 -3.18 12.91 -7.93
C GLY A 182 -1.84 12.19 -7.81
N TRP A 183 -1.84 10.87 -7.62
CA TRP A 183 -0.62 10.07 -7.54
C TRP A 183 -0.02 9.76 -8.91
N MET A 184 -0.87 9.66 -9.94
CA MET A 184 -0.45 9.38 -11.32
C MET A 184 0.11 10.59 -12.07
N ILE A 185 -0.24 11.81 -11.66
CA ILE A 185 0.20 13.06 -12.33
C ILE A 185 1.44 13.67 -11.68
N TRP A 186 1.86 13.19 -10.54
CA TRP A 186 3.01 13.70 -9.79
C TRP A 186 4.38 13.36 -10.45
#